data_6d07cb53647eb120778babe4bc13c1a1
#
_entry.id   6d07cb53647eb120778babe4bc13c1a1
#
_cell.length_a   1.000
_cell.length_b   1.000
_cell.length_c   1.000
_cell.angle_alpha   90.00
_cell.angle_beta   90.00
_cell.angle_gamma   90.00
#
_symmetry.space_group_name_H-M   'P 1'
#
loop_
_entity.id
_entity.type
_entity.pdbx_description
1 polymer ?
#
loop_
_entity_poly.entity_id
_entity_poly.type
_entity_poly.pdbx_seq_one_letter_code
_entity_poly.pdbx_strand_id
1 'polypeptide(L)'
;MPADSQLLAVEQFYDFHPISAQQIFDAVAARGIAREHITEEVLKQHDQDHSGGTAAVDRLMAEAGVTAADRVLDVCSGLGGPARYIA
;
A
#
# COMPACT_ATOMS: atom_id res chain seq x y z
N MET A 1 -6.07 26.82 17.94
CA MET A 1 -4.89 26.10 17.42
C MET A 1 -4.97 24.65 17.82
N PRO A 2 -4.85 23.74 16.85
CA PRO A 2 -4.66 22.37 17.26
C PRO A 2 -3.43 22.36 18.15
N ALA A 3 -3.60 21.83 19.32
CA ALA A 3 -2.49 21.68 20.21
C ALA A 3 -1.45 20.79 19.56
N ASP A 4 -0.17 21.00 19.83
CA ASP A 4 0.91 20.12 19.41
C ASP A 4 0.61 18.65 19.78
N SER A 5 -0.19 18.41 20.81
CA SER A 5 -0.67 17.09 21.22
C SER A 5 -1.54 16.39 20.16
N GLN A 6 -2.35 17.13 19.38
CA GLN A 6 -3.15 16.52 18.30
C GLN A 6 -2.26 16.14 17.14
N LEU A 7 -1.31 16.99 16.78
CA LEU A 7 -0.34 16.69 15.72
C LEU A 7 0.51 15.48 16.10
N LEU A 8 0.99 15.44 17.35
CA LEU A 8 1.76 14.33 17.87
C LEU A 8 0.94 13.02 17.87
N ALA A 9 -0.35 13.09 18.20
CA ALA A 9 -1.22 11.92 18.15
C ALA A 9 -1.40 11.38 16.72
N VAL A 10 -1.49 12.26 15.72
CA VAL A 10 -1.54 11.87 14.31
C VAL A 10 -0.22 11.23 13.87
N GLU A 11 0.90 11.83 14.21
CA GLU A 11 2.22 11.27 13.92
C GLU A 11 2.39 9.89 14.55
N GLN A 12 2.04 9.75 15.83
CA GLN A 12 2.10 8.45 16.52
C GLN A 12 1.20 7.40 15.88
N PHE A 13 0.01 7.80 15.43
CA PHE A 13 -0.89 6.88 14.72
C PHE A 13 -0.20 6.31 13.47
N TYR A 14 0.44 7.15 12.66
CA TYR A 14 1.12 6.68 11.47
C TYR A 14 2.39 5.89 11.78
N ASP A 15 3.10 6.23 12.84
CA ASP A 15 4.29 5.49 13.27
C ASP A 15 3.94 4.06 13.71
N PHE A 16 2.78 3.88 14.33
CA PHE A 16 2.31 2.58 14.81
C PHE A 16 1.27 1.93 13.90
N HIS A 17 0.97 2.54 12.77
CA HIS A 17 0.03 1.98 11.80
C HIS A 17 0.52 0.60 11.35
N PRO A 18 -0.38 -0.42 11.26
CA PRO A 18 0.03 -1.79 10.96
C PRO A 18 0.62 -1.98 9.57
N ILE A 19 0.49 -0.99 8.69
CA ILE A 19 1.10 -1.04 7.37
C ILE A 19 2.09 0.10 7.20
N SER A 20 3.35 -0.22 7.34
CA SER A 20 4.48 0.68 7.07
C SER A 20 5.52 -0.08 6.25
N ALA A 21 6.42 0.66 5.60
CA ALA A 21 7.49 0.04 4.82
C ALA A 21 8.32 -0.93 5.67
N GLN A 22 8.65 -0.54 6.91
CA GLN A 22 9.43 -1.39 7.80
C GLN A 22 8.69 -2.69 8.14
N GLN A 23 7.42 -2.60 8.43
CA GLN A 23 6.62 -3.79 8.75
C GLN A 23 6.48 -4.72 7.55
N ILE A 24 6.36 -4.18 6.34
CA ILE A 24 6.36 -4.97 5.11
C ILE A 24 7.68 -5.70 4.94
N PHE A 25 8.81 -5.01 5.11
CA PHE A 25 10.12 -5.65 5.01
C PHE A 25 10.32 -6.72 6.08
N ASP A 26 9.87 -6.48 7.30
CA ASP A 26 9.93 -7.47 8.38
C ASP A 26 9.08 -8.70 8.07
N ALA A 27 7.88 -8.51 7.56
CA ALA A 27 6.99 -9.61 7.18
C ALA A 27 7.57 -10.45 6.03
N VAL A 28 8.17 -9.80 5.04
CA VAL A 28 8.83 -10.47 3.91
C VAL A 28 10.05 -11.24 4.39
N ALA A 29 10.85 -10.65 5.26
CA ALA A 29 12.01 -11.32 5.86
C ALA A 29 11.60 -12.56 6.68
N ALA A 30 10.50 -12.48 7.40
CA ALA A 30 9.95 -13.63 8.16
C ALA A 30 9.54 -14.80 7.25
N ARG A 31 9.28 -14.55 5.97
CA ARG A 31 9.04 -15.58 4.95
C ARG A 31 10.33 -16.18 4.37
N GLY A 32 11.49 -15.72 4.82
CA GLY A 32 12.77 -16.16 4.30
C GLY A 32 13.18 -15.55 2.95
N ILE A 33 12.53 -14.46 2.56
CA ILE A 33 12.84 -13.75 1.31
C ILE A 33 13.84 -12.63 1.59
N ALA A 34 15.01 -12.71 0.95
CA ALA A 34 16.02 -11.67 1.06
C ALA A 34 15.56 -10.38 0.37
N ARG A 35 16.01 -9.24 0.89
CA ARG A 35 15.58 -7.93 0.41
C ARG A 35 15.81 -7.72 -1.08
N GLU A 36 16.93 -8.21 -1.60
CA GLU A 36 17.27 -8.15 -3.02
C GLU A 36 16.41 -9.04 -3.92
N HIS A 37 15.65 -9.96 -3.32
CA HIS A 37 14.74 -10.85 -4.03
C HIS A 37 13.27 -10.41 -3.92
N ILE A 38 13.01 -9.24 -3.36
CA ILE A 38 11.65 -8.70 -3.28
C ILE A 38 11.20 -8.24 -4.68
N THR A 39 10.06 -8.75 -5.10
CA THR A 39 9.43 -8.41 -6.38
C THR A 39 8.04 -7.79 -6.13
N GLU A 40 7.44 -7.20 -7.15
CA GLU A 40 6.05 -6.71 -7.05
C GLU A 40 5.07 -7.86 -6.76
N GLU A 41 5.34 -9.07 -7.25
CA GLU A 41 4.55 -10.25 -6.92
C GLU A 41 4.55 -10.57 -5.42
N VAL A 42 5.67 -10.36 -4.76
CA VAL A 42 5.78 -10.51 -3.31
C VAL A 42 5.11 -9.34 -2.60
N LEU A 43 5.40 -8.11 -3.01
CA LEU A 43 4.91 -6.91 -2.34
C LEU A 43 3.39 -6.79 -2.37
N LYS A 44 2.74 -7.17 -3.46
CA LYS A 44 1.27 -7.07 -3.56
C LYS A 44 0.51 -7.89 -2.53
N GLN A 45 1.16 -8.83 -1.89
CA GLN A 45 0.59 -9.63 -0.79
C GLN A 45 0.66 -8.90 0.55
N HIS A 46 1.38 -7.79 0.63
CA HIS A 46 1.66 -7.06 1.88
C HIS A 46 1.28 -5.58 1.84
N ASP A 47 1.20 -4.96 0.67
CA ASP A 47 1.10 -3.51 0.53
C ASP A 47 -0.27 -3.01 0.05
N GLN A 48 -1.30 -3.84 0.10
CA GLN A 48 -2.67 -3.47 -0.20
C GLN A 48 -3.39 -3.07 1.09
N ASP A 49 -3.24 -1.81 1.50
CA ASP A 49 -3.80 -1.28 2.75
C ASP A 49 -5.26 -0.87 2.57
N HIS A 50 -6.09 -1.83 2.22
CA HIS A 50 -7.54 -1.65 2.07
C HIS A 50 -8.23 -3.01 2.15
N SER A 51 -9.54 -3.00 2.30
CA SER A 51 -10.33 -4.24 2.32
C SER A 51 -10.35 -4.91 0.94
N GLY A 52 -10.26 -6.23 0.91
CA GLY A 52 -10.44 -7.05 -0.29
C GLY A 52 -9.20 -7.31 -1.13
N GLY A 53 -8.03 -6.79 -0.73
CA GLY A 53 -6.78 -7.07 -1.41
C GLY A 53 -6.76 -6.69 -2.89
N THR A 54 -5.96 -7.36 -3.70
CA THR A 54 -5.86 -7.09 -5.13
C THR A 54 -7.15 -7.38 -5.90
N ALA A 55 -7.97 -8.31 -5.43
CA ALA A 55 -9.26 -8.61 -6.05
C ALA A 55 -10.20 -7.39 -6.03
N ALA A 56 -10.17 -6.59 -4.96
CA ALA A 56 -10.94 -5.36 -4.89
C ALA A 56 -10.46 -4.33 -5.92
N VAL A 57 -9.16 -4.23 -6.13
CA VAL A 57 -8.57 -3.34 -7.14
C VAL A 57 -8.95 -3.80 -8.54
N ASP A 58 -8.86 -5.10 -8.83
CA ASP A 58 -9.27 -5.67 -10.11
C ASP A 58 -10.73 -5.33 -10.43
N ARG A 59 -11.61 -5.51 -9.46
CA ARG A 59 -13.02 -5.19 -9.63
C ARG A 59 -13.26 -3.70 -9.87
N LEU A 60 -12.60 -2.85 -9.11
CA LEU A 60 -12.70 -1.39 -9.27
C LEU A 60 -12.26 -0.97 -10.67
N MET A 61 -11.14 -1.48 -11.16
CA MET A 61 -10.63 -1.16 -12.49
C MET A 61 -11.55 -1.65 -13.59
N ALA A 62 -12.12 -2.86 -13.45
CA ALA A 62 -13.08 -3.41 -14.39
C ALA A 62 -14.36 -2.57 -14.45
N GLU A 63 -14.91 -2.20 -13.31
CA GLU A 63 -16.12 -1.38 -13.23
C GLU A 63 -15.90 0.05 -13.75
N ALA A 64 -14.71 0.62 -13.52
CA ALA A 64 -14.34 1.92 -14.04
C ALA A 64 -13.99 1.91 -15.54
N GLY A 65 -13.79 0.73 -16.13
CA GLY A 65 -13.41 0.59 -17.52
C GLY A 65 -11.97 1.02 -17.83
N VAL A 66 -11.08 0.93 -16.84
CA VAL A 66 -9.67 1.30 -17.00
C VAL A 66 -8.97 0.26 -17.90
N THR A 67 -8.21 0.75 -18.86
CA THR A 67 -7.45 -0.08 -19.82
C THR A 67 -5.96 0.28 -19.78
N ALA A 68 -5.14 -0.54 -20.41
CA ALA A 68 -3.70 -0.29 -20.52
C ALA A 68 -3.35 1.01 -21.28
N ALA A 69 -4.29 1.57 -22.04
CA ALA A 69 -4.11 2.83 -22.75
C ALA A 69 -4.37 4.06 -21.87
N ASP A 70 -4.93 3.86 -20.68
CA ASP A 70 -5.33 4.97 -19.79
C ASP A 70 -4.17 5.46 -18.96
N ARG A 71 -4.23 6.74 -18.62
CA ARG A 71 -3.41 7.35 -17.59
C ARG A 71 -4.23 7.47 -16.33
N VAL A 72 -3.70 6.99 -15.22
CA VAL A 72 -4.38 6.99 -13.92
C VAL A 72 -3.61 7.85 -12.93
N LEU A 73 -4.33 8.72 -12.23
CA LEU A 73 -3.82 9.46 -11.10
C LEU A 73 -4.40 8.86 -9.83
N ASP A 74 -3.52 8.37 -8.96
CA ASP A 74 -3.90 7.84 -7.66
C ASP A 74 -3.67 8.89 -6.58
N VAL A 75 -4.75 9.41 -6.01
CA VAL A 75 -4.69 10.42 -4.96
C VAL A 75 -4.63 9.73 -3.60
N CYS A 76 -3.76 10.23 -2.72
CA CYS A 76 -3.52 9.63 -1.40
C CYS A 76 -3.06 8.17 -1.51
N SER A 77 -2.08 7.93 -2.36
CA SER A 77 -1.66 6.57 -2.72
C SER A 77 -0.91 5.80 -1.60
N GLY A 78 -0.58 6.45 -0.50
CA GLY A 78 0.11 5.82 0.63
C GLY A 78 1.44 5.19 0.21
N LEU A 79 1.61 3.89 0.47
CA LEU A 79 2.81 3.14 0.05
C LEU A 79 2.85 2.85 -1.45
N GLY A 80 1.80 3.19 -2.17
CA GLY A 80 1.72 3.00 -3.61
C GLY A 80 1.40 1.58 -4.06
N GLY A 81 0.97 0.69 -3.15
CA GLY A 81 0.64 -0.69 -3.48
C GLY A 81 -0.40 -0.81 -4.60
N PRO A 82 -1.61 -0.24 -4.45
CA PRO A 82 -2.61 -0.25 -5.50
C PRO A 82 -2.14 0.42 -6.79
N ALA A 83 -1.45 1.56 -6.69
CA ALA A 83 -0.94 2.28 -7.86
C ALA A 83 0.03 1.44 -8.68
N ARG A 84 0.98 0.78 -8.03
CA ARG A 84 1.93 -0.13 -8.71
C ARG A 84 1.23 -1.36 -9.27
N TYR A 85 0.24 -1.88 -8.57
CA TYR A 85 -0.53 -3.03 -9.03
C TYR A 85 -1.34 -2.73 -10.30
N ILE A 86 -1.91 -1.52 -10.39
CA ILE A 86 -2.65 -1.06 -11.57
C ILE A 86 -1.72 -0.82 -12.77
N ALA A 87 -0.50 -0.39 -12.49
CA ALA A 87 0.44 -0.01 -13.54
C ALA A 87 0.83 -1.17 -14.51
#